data_ccbbbf66059034d782c81e56bbb85a30
#
_entry.id   ccbbbf66059034d782c81e56bbb85a30
#
_cell.length_a   1.000
_cell.length_b   1.000
_cell.length_c   1.000
_cell.angle_alpha   90.00
_cell.angle_beta   90.00
_cell.angle_gamma   90.00
#
_symmetry.space_group_name_H-M   'P 1'
#
loop_
_entity.id
_entity.type
_entity.pdbx_description
1 polymer ?
#
loop_
_entity_poly.entity_id
_entity_poly.type
_entity_poly.pdbx_seq_one_letter_code
_entity_poly.pdbx_strand_id
1 'polypeptide(L)'
;AGGWLIATAVICYLVNLAGTITKSKTTNVHAVFVFTGALWLLITIFLGLALIYNFSFNIFSKGSLAYLPLHAHMGIAGWFLLVVIGVGSRLIPMFLISKYSNPKLLWMIYALINTALLFFIFLFQYEVIKSFYFFPLTMFIAALSVFGYYCYQCYLQRIRRKLDEQMKMTLLSVITMLLPMIILIPVIGLLCNDLADTKLILIYGFIIFFGWISSIIFAMTFKTLPFIVWNKV
;
A
#
# COMPACT_ATOMS: atom_id res chain seq x y z
N ALA A 1 14.82 -22.00 -5.45
CA ALA A 1 13.54 -22.72 -5.64
C ALA A 1 12.36 -21.95 -5.03
N GLY A 2 12.41 -21.46 -3.77
CA GLY A 2 11.28 -20.84 -3.08
C GLY A 2 10.67 -19.62 -3.79
N GLY A 3 11.49 -18.71 -4.31
CA GLY A 3 10.99 -17.50 -5.00
C GLY A 3 10.16 -17.80 -6.25
N TRP A 4 10.49 -18.85 -7.00
CA TRP A 4 9.69 -19.31 -8.14
C TRP A 4 8.34 -19.89 -7.72
N LEU A 5 8.28 -20.61 -6.59
CA LEU A 5 7.02 -21.11 -6.04
C LEU A 5 6.10 -19.96 -5.65
N ILE A 6 6.64 -18.90 -5.04
CA ILE A 6 5.86 -17.69 -4.70
C ILE A 6 5.37 -17.01 -5.98
N ALA A 7 6.21 -16.86 -7.00
CA ALA A 7 5.81 -16.28 -8.29
C ALA A 7 4.65 -17.07 -8.92
N THR A 8 4.74 -18.39 -8.95
CA THR A 8 3.68 -19.27 -9.48
C THR A 8 2.39 -19.11 -8.69
N ALA A 9 2.47 -19.08 -7.35
CA ALA A 9 1.29 -18.90 -6.49
C ALA A 9 0.59 -17.54 -6.77
N VAL A 10 1.35 -16.47 -6.96
CA VAL A 10 0.77 -15.13 -7.27
C VAL A 10 0.20 -15.10 -8.68
N ILE A 11 0.79 -15.77 -9.66
CA ILE A 11 0.19 -15.92 -11.00
C ILE A 11 -1.15 -16.64 -10.91
N CYS A 12 -1.23 -17.76 -10.20
CA CYS A 12 -2.50 -18.48 -9.97
C CYS A 12 -3.55 -17.59 -9.27
N TYR A 13 -3.11 -16.80 -8.29
CA TYR A 13 -3.99 -15.84 -7.60
C TYR A 13 -4.50 -14.75 -8.56
N LEU A 14 -3.66 -14.19 -9.41
CA LEU A 14 -4.06 -13.19 -10.42
C LEU A 14 -5.04 -13.76 -11.44
N VAL A 15 -4.84 -14.98 -11.92
CA VAL A 15 -5.77 -15.66 -12.84
C VAL A 15 -7.13 -15.85 -12.18
N ASN A 16 -7.15 -16.26 -10.91
CA ASN A 16 -8.39 -16.41 -10.15
C ASN A 16 -9.10 -15.06 -9.97
N LEU A 17 -8.36 -14.01 -9.59
CA LEU A 17 -8.92 -12.65 -9.47
C LEU A 17 -9.49 -12.16 -10.80
N ALA A 18 -8.74 -12.28 -11.89
CA ALA A 18 -9.19 -11.89 -13.22
C ALA A 18 -10.49 -12.61 -13.62
N GLY A 19 -10.51 -13.93 -13.43
CA GLY A 19 -11.70 -14.75 -13.69
C GLY A 19 -12.92 -14.38 -12.82
N THR A 20 -12.68 -13.91 -11.61
CA THR A 20 -13.77 -13.45 -10.71
C THR A 20 -14.27 -12.07 -11.14
N ILE A 21 -13.37 -11.16 -11.48
CA ILE A 21 -13.71 -9.79 -11.88
C ILE A 21 -14.47 -9.79 -13.22
N THR A 22 -14.03 -10.59 -14.20
CA THR A 22 -14.69 -10.67 -15.52
C THR A 22 -16.09 -11.24 -15.46
N LYS A 23 -16.40 -12.07 -14.46
CA LYS A 23 -17.74 -12.59 -14.20
C LYS A 23 -18.65 -11.61 -13.45
N SER A 24 -18.11 -10.53 -12.91
CA SER A 24 -18.88 -9.52 -12.19
C SER A 24 -19.66 -8.65 -13.16
N LYS A 25 -20.97 -8.45 -12.89
CA LYS A 25 -21.86 -7.62 -13.72
C LYS A 25 -21.66 -6.11 -13.51
N THR A 26 -20.87 -5.71 -12.50
CA THR A 26 -20.65 -4.30 -12.15
C THR A 26 -19.16 -3.98 -12.05
N THR A 27 -18.77 -2.83 -12.59
CA THR A 27 -17.42 -2.30 -12.37
C THR A 27 -17.25 -1.92 -10.90
N ASN A 28 -16.30 -2.56 -10.24
CA ASN A 28 -16.05 -2.35 -8.81
C ASN A 28 -14.64 -1.80 -8.62
N VAL A 29 -14.54 -0.53 -8.23
CA VAL A 29 -13.25 0.13 -7.99
C VAL A 29 -12.40 -0.63 -6.96
N HIS A 30 -13.02 -1.24 -5.93
CA HIS A 30 -12.31 -2.01 -4.92
C HIS A 30 -11.62 -3.24 -5.53
N ALA A 31 -12.27 -3.91 -6.48
CA ALA A 31 -11.69 -5.05 -7.21
C ALA A 31 -10.48 -4.62 -8.05
N VAL A 32 -10.53 -3.44 -8.66
CA VAL A 32 -9.40 -2.88 -9.42
C VAL A 32 -8.19 -2.61 -8.51
N PHE A 33 -8.41 -2.04 -7.33
CA PHE A 33 -7.34 -1.86 -6.33
C PHE A 33 -6.66 -3.18 -5.98
N VAL A 34 -7.45 -4.23 -5.67
CA VAL A 34 -6.92 -5.54 -5.26
C VAL A 34 -6.18 -6.21 -6.42
N PHE A 35 -6.73 -6.14 -7.63
CA PHE A 35 -6.10 -6.71 -8.81
C PHE A 35 -4.78 -6.03 -9.15
N THR A 36 -4.78 -4.69 -9.17
CA THR A 36 -3.55 -3.92 -9.42
C THR A 36 -2.51 -4.12 -8.32
N GLY A 37 -2.94 -4.21 -7.06
CA GLY A 37 -2.06 -4.57 -5.96
C GLY A 37 -1.41 -5.95 -6.16
N ALA A 38 -2.17 -6.94 -6.60
CA ALA A 38 -1.63 -8.27 -6.93
C ALA A 38 -0.68 -8.25 -8.14
N LEU A 39 -0.91 -7.39 -9.13
CA LEU A 39 0.04 -7.14 -10.23
C LEU A 39 1.35 -6.55 -9.70
N TRP A 40 1.28 -5.54 -8.85
CA TRP A 40 2.47 -4.96 -8.22
C TRP A 40 3.23 -5.99 -7.37
N LEU A 41 2.51 -6.88 -6.66
CA LEU A 41 3.13 -8.00 -5.94
C LEU A 41 3.93 -8.88 -6.90
N LEU A 42 3.36 -9.27 -8.04
CA LEU A 42 4.05 -10.08 -9.03
C LEU A 42 5.31 -9.39 -9.56
N ILE A 43 5.21 -8.10 -9.90
CA ILE A 43 6.36 -7.32 -10.37
C ILE A 43 7.44 -7.24 -9.28
N THR A 44 7.04 -7.02 -8.02
CA THR A 44 7.95 -6.99 -6.86
C THR A 44 8.67 -8.33 -6.69
N ILE A 45 7.97 -9.46 -6.84
CA ILE A 45 8.57 -10.80 -6.75
C ILE A 45 9.58 -11.01 -7.87
N PHE A 46 9.26 -10.65 -9.10
CA PHE A 46 10.21 -10.78 -10.22
C PHE A 46 11.42 -9.88 -10.04
N LEU A 47 11.25 -8.65 -9.54
CA LEU A 47 12.39 -7.81 -9.18
C LEU A 47 13.23 -8.47 -8.08
N GLY A 48 12.60 -9.01 -7.02
CA GLY A 48 13.30 -9.72 -5.96
C GLY A 48 14.10 -10.93 -6.47
N LEU A 49 13.53 -11.72 -7.38
CA LEU A 49 14.22 -12.82 -8.04
C LEU A 49 15.41 -12.32 -8.87
N ALA A 50 15.20 -11.26 -9.67
CA ALA A 50 16.28 -10.67 -10.45
C ALA A 50 17.42 -10.15 -9.56
N LEU A 51 17.12 -9.56 -8.40
CA LEU A 51 18.12 -9.11 -7.42
C LEU A 51 18.90 -10.27 -6.83
N ILE A 52 18.26 -11.43 -6.57
CA ILE A 52 18.96 -12.64 -6.10
C ILE A 52 19.90 -13.14 -7.19
N TYR A 53 19.45 -13.24 -8.44
CA TYR A 53 20.30 -13.66 -9.55
C TYR A 53 21.41 -12.66 -9.86
N ASN A 54 21.20 -11.38 -9.59
CA ASN A 54 22.22 -10.35 -9.80
C ASN A 54 23.48 -10.55 -8.94
N PHE A 55 23.39 -11.22 -7.79
CA PHE A 55 24.57 -11.60 -6.99
C PHE A 55 25.51 -12.56 -7.72
N SER A 56 24.96 -13.40 -8.65
CA SER A 56 25.75 -14.41 -9.37
C SER A 56 26.02 -14.03 -10.81
N PHE A 57 25.14 -13.28 -11.46
CA PHE A 57 25.17 -13.04 -12.91
C PHE A 57 25.35 -11.59 -13.30
N ASN A 58 25.45 -10.65 -12.35
CA ASN A 58 25.61 -9.21 -12.61
C ASN A 58 24.61 -8.69 -13.68
N ILE A 59 23.31 -8.98 -13.49
CA ILE A 59 22.24 -8.62 -14.44
C ILE A 59 22.08 -7.10 -14.50
N PHE A 60 22.25 -6.41 -13.38
CA PHE A 60 22.11 -4.95 -13.25
C PHE A 60 23.49 -4.29 -13.16
N SER A 61 23.56 -3.02 -13.57
CA SER A 61 24.78 -2.21 -13.50
C SER A 61 25.26 -1.92 -12.07
N LYS A 62 24.35 -1.97 -11.10
CA LYS A 62 24.64 -1.76 -9.67
C LYS A 62 24.43 -3.05 -8.87
N GLY A 63 25.08 -3.14 -7.72
CA GLY A 63 24.87 -4.24 -6.78
C GLY A 63 23.41 -4.32 -6.30
N SER A 64 22.95 -5.52 -5.96
CA SER A 64 21.56 -5.81 -5.59
C SER A 64 21.04 -4.94 -4.46
N LEU A 65 21.87 -4.58 -3.49
CA LEU A 65 21.48 -3.73 -2.36
C LEU A 65 21.10 -2.31 -2.77
N ALA A 66 21.66 -1.80 -3.89
CA ALA A 66 21.30 -0.47 -4.40
C ALA A 66 19.84 -0.39 -4.87
N TYR A 67 19.24 -1.54 -5.27
CA TYR A 67 17.85 -1.63 -5.72
C TYR A 67 16.86 -2.00 -4.61
N LEU A 68 17.35 -2.22 -3.37
CA LEU A 68 16.50 -2.56 -2.24
C LEU A 68 15.41 -1.49 -1.94
N PRO A 69 15.70 -0.18 -2.00
CA PRO A 69 14.65 0.84 -1.85
C PRO A 69 13.54 0.72 -2.90
N LEU A 70 13.90 0.43 -4.15
CA LEU A 70 12.92 0.23 -5.23
C LEU A 70 12.02 -0.97 -4.94
N HIS A 71 12.62 -2.12 -4.62
CA HIS A 71 11.89 -3.35 -4.29
C HIS A 71 10.96 -3.15 -3.09
N ALA A 72 11.43 -2.50 -2.02
CA ALA A 72 10.65 -2.25 -0.82
C ALA A 72 9.44 -1.35 -1.09
N HIS A 73 9.63 -0.22 -1.81
CA HIS A 73 8.54 0.70 -2.09
C HIS A 73 7.51 0.11 -3.07
N MET A 74 7.93 -0.68 -4.06
CA MET A 74 7.01 -1.40 -4.93
C MET A 74 6.15 -2.40 -4.15
N GLY A 75 6.73 -3.13 -3.20
CA GLY A 75 6.01 -4.05 -2.33
C GLY A 75 5.07 -3.34 -1.35
N ILE A 76 5.55 -2.30 -0.67
CA ILE A 76 4.79 -1.60 0.36
C ILE A 76 3.70 -0.71 -0.26
N ALA A 77 4.04 0.13 -1.23
CA ALA A 77 3.11 1.08 -1.82
C ALA A 77 2.30 0.48 -2.98
N GLY A 78 2.95 -0.31 -3.84
CA GLY A 78 2.29 -0.92 -5.00
C GLY A 78 1.38 -2.08 -4.61
N TRP A 79 1.84 -2.98 -3.76
CA TRP A 79 1.04 -4.11 -3.33
C TRP A 79 0.23 -3.82 -2.08
N PHE A 80 0.93 -3.67 -0.93
CA PHE A 80 0.26 -3.69 0.36
C PHE A 80 -0.70 -2.50 0.55
N LEU A 81 -0.27 -1.29 0.24
CA LEU A 81 -1.09 -0.09 0.37
C LEU A 81 -2.34 -0.14 -0.53
N LEU A 82 -2.20 -0.54 -1.80
CA LEU A 82 -3.34 -0.65 -2.71
C LEU A 82 -4.35 -1.69 -2.21
N VAL A 83 -3.88 -2.85 -1.72
CA VAL A 83 -4.78 -3.88 -1.17
C VAL A 83 -5.46 -3.37 0.10
N VAL A 84 -4.74 -2.71 1.00
CA VAL A 84 -5.30 -2.13 2.23
C VAL A 84 -6.37 -1.09 1.91
N ILE A 85 -6.12 -0.18 0.98
CA ILE A 85 -7.10 0.84 0.58
C ILE A 85 -8.28 0.19 -0.15
N GLY A 86 -8.03 -0.74 -1.07
CA GLY A 86 -9.07 -1.44 -1.82
C GLY A 86 -10.04 -2.19 -0.91
N VAL A 87 -9.52 -2.98 0.02
CA VAL A 87 -10.31 -3.74 0.99
C VAL A 87 -10.90 -2.82 2.06
N GLY A 88 -10.09 -1.91 2.61
CA GLY A 88 -10.49 -0.98 3.67
C GLY A 88 -11.60 -0.04 3.25
N SER A 89 -11.57 0.47 2.01
CA SER A 89 -12.63 1.34 1.47
C SER A 89 -14.00 0.65 1.36
N ARG A 90 -14.07 -0.67 1.43
CA ARG A 90 -15.30 -1.45 1.50
C ARG A 90 -15.64 -1.89 2.94
N LEU A 91 -14.65 -2.38 3.68
CA LEU A 91 -14.87 -2.93 5.03
C LEU A 91 -15.13 -1.83 6.07
N ILE A 92 -14.45 -0.70 5.99
CA ILE A 92 -14.64 0.39 6.96
C ILE A 92 -16.08 0.91 6.95
N PRO A 93 -16.68 1.34 5.81
CA PRO A 93 -18.09 1.75 5.80
C PRO A 93 -19.04 0.63 6.19
N MET A 94 -18.74 -0.63 5.82
CA MET A 94 -19.56 -1.79 6.19
C MET A 94 -19.62 -1.96 7.73
N PHE A 95 -18.48 -1.95 8.41
CA PHE A 95 -18.43 -2.09 9.87
C PHE A 95 -18.93 -0.87 10.64
N LEU A 96 -18.85 0.32 10.04
CA LEU A 96 -19.46 1.54 10.58
C LEU A 96 -20.98 1.62 10.31
N ILE A 97 -21.53 0.73 9.49
CA ILE A 97 -22.89 0.81 8.97
C ILE A 97 -23.14 2.20 8.37
N SER A 98 -22.22 2.65 7.52
CA SER A 98 -22.27 3.94 6.85
C SER A 98 -22.84 3.79 5.44
N LYS A 99 -23.70 4.73 5.06
CA LYS A 99 -24.24 4.82 3.69
C LYS A 99 -23.34 5.60 2.74
N TYR A 100 -22.24 6.17 3.25
CA TYR A 100 -21.33 6.94 2.43
C TYR A 100 -20.61 6.06 1.40
N SER A 101 -20.69 6.45 0.15
CA SER A 101 -19.97 5.85 -0.95
C SER A 101 -19.61 6.95 -1.95
N ASN A 102 -18.33 7.05 -2.30
CA ASN A 102 -17.86 8.00 -3.31
C ASN A 102 -16.79 7.34 -4.20
N PRO A 103 -17.20 6.65 -5.27
CA PRO A 103 -16.27 6.01 -6.20
C PRO A 103 -15.29 6.97 -6.86
N LYS A 104 -15.67 8.24 -7.08
CA LYS A 104 -14.78 9.24 -7.71
C LYS A 104 -13.56 9.52 -6.84
N LEU A 105 -13.73 9.65 -5.52
CA LEU A 105 -12.60 9.80 -4.59
C LEU A 105 -11.68 8.57 -4.62
N LEU A 106 -12.25 7.37 -4.67
CA LEU A 106 -11.47 6.14 -4.74
C LEU A 106 -10.66 6.06 -6.04
N TRP A 107 -11.24 6.41 -7.19
CA TRP A 107 -10.51 6.47 -8.45
C TRP A 107 -9.39 7.52 -8.42
N MET A 108 -9.61 8.66 -7.78
CA MET A 108 -8.58 9.67 -7.60
C MET A 108 -7.41 9.13 -6.74
N ILE A 109 -7.71 8.47 -5.62
CA ILE A 109 -6.69 7.83 -4.78
C ILE A 109 -5.91 6.79 -5.58
N TYR A 110 -6.61 5.95 -6.33
CA TYR A 110 -6.00 4.94 -7.19
C TYR A 110 -5.03 5.55 -8.21
N ALA A 111 -5.45 6.59 -8.91
CA ALA A 111 -4.62 7.28 -9.88
C ALA A 111 -3.39 7.91 -9.22
N LEU A 112 -3.56 8.61 -8.09
CA LEU A 112 -2.47 9.26 -7.38
C LEU A 112 -1.40 8.26 -6.92
N ILE A 113 -1.78 7.13 -6.33
CA ILE A 113 -0.84 6.12 -5.84
C ILE A 113 -0.06 5.50 -6.99
N ASN A 114 -0.76 5.06 -8.05
CA ASN A 114 -0.10 4.41 -9.18
C ASN A 114 0.81 5.39 -9.93
N THR A 115 0.37 6.63 -10.16
CA THR A 115 1.19 7.65 -10.81
C THR A 115 2.40 8.00 -9.98
N ALA A 116 2.24 8.18 -8.65
CA ALA A 116 3.35 8.45 -7.74
C ALA A 116 4.41 7.33 -7.77
N LEU A 117 3.94 6.07 -7.77
CA LEU A 117 4.85 4.91 -7.79
C LEU A 117 5.57 4.78 -9.13
N LEU A 118 4.88 4.97 -10.25
CA LEU A 118 5.50 4.97 -11.58
C LEU A 118 6.52 6.11 -11.71
N PHE A 119 6.20 7.29 -11.18
CA PHE A 119 7.12 8.42 -11.18
C PHE A 119 8.35 8.16 -10.30
N PHE A 120 8.16 7.55 -9.14
CA PHE A 120 9.27 7.12 -8.27
C PHE A 120 10.20 6.13 -8.98
N ILE A 121 9.64 5.12 -9.67
CA ILE A 121 10.42 4.14 -10.46
C ILE A 121 11.21 4.83 -11.56
N PHE A 122 10.57 5.77 -12.28
CA PHE A 122 11.22 6.56 -13.32
C PHE A 122 12.40 7.36 -12.77
N LEU A 123 12.20 8.13 -11.68
CA LEU A 123 13.26 8.92 -11.05
C LEU A 123 14.42 8.04 -10.58
N PHE A 124 14.11 6.86 -10.02
CA PHE A 124 15.09 5.90 -9.53
C PHE A 124 15.94 5.33 -10.68
N GLN A 125 15.29 4.96 -11.79
CA GLN A 125 15.95 4.34 -12.94
C GLN A 125 16.88 5.32 -13.67
N TYR A 126 16.46 6.57 -13.84
CA TYR A 126 17.21 7.58 -14.61
C TYR A 126 18.10 8.46 -13.75
N GLU A 127 18.21 8.19 -12.45
CA GLU A 127 19.06 8.93 -11.51
C GLU A 127 18.86 10.46 -11.59
N VAL A 128 17.61 10.87 -11.73
CA VAL A 128 17.25 12.29 -11.86
C VAL A 128 17.61 13.03 -10.57
N ILE A 129 17.70 14.36 -10.65
CA ILE A 129 17.99 15.25 -9.51
C ILE A 129 17.14 14.86 -8.30
N LYS A 130 17.80 14.64 -7.16
CA LYS A 130 17.18 14.08 -5.93
C LYS A 130 15.99 14.90 -5.42
N SER A 131 15.96 16.20 -5.67
CA SER A 131 14.82 17.07 -5.30
C SER A 131 13.50 16.66 -5.94
N PHE A 132 13.52 15.99 -7.10
CA PHE A 132 12.29 15.51 -7.74
C PHE A 132 11.57 14.39 -6.96
N TYR A 133 12.24 13.75 -5.99
CA TYR A 133 11.57 12.77 -5.12
C TYR A 133 10.49 13.39 -4.22
N PHE A 134 10.50 14.70 -4.02
CA PHE A 134 9.38 15.37 -3.34
C PHE A 134 8.08 15.32 -4.13
N PHE A 135 8.13 15.18 -5.47
CA PHE A 135 6.92 15.10 -6.29
C PHE A 135 6.10 13.83 -6.01
N PRO A 136 6.63 12.59 -6.15
CA PRO A 136 5.89 11.39 -5.77
C PRO A 136 5.51 11.38 -4.29
N LEU A 137 6.34 11.95 -3.39
CA LEU A 137 5.99 12.08 -1.98
C LEU A 137 4.73 12.92 -1.76
N THR A 138 4.63 14.09 -2.41
CA THR A 138 3.43 14.94 -2.30
C THR A 138 2.18 14.25 -2.86
N MET A 139 2.30 13.46 -3.92
CA MET A 139 1.20 12.67 -4.46
C MET A 139 0.75 11.56 -3.49
N PHE A 140 1.69 10.89 -2.81
CA PHE A 140 1.35 9.91 -1.76
C PHE A 140 0.65 10.58 -0.58
N ILE A 141 1.16 11.72 -0.09
CA ILE A 141 0.53 12.49 0.99
C ILE A 141 -0.90 12.89 0.59
N ALA A 142 -1.10 13.38 -0.63
CA ALA A 142 -2.42 13.73 -1.14
C ALA A 142 -3.36 12.51 -1.18
N ALA A 143 -2.89 11.36 -1.73
CA ALA A 143 -3.68 10.14 -1.80
C ALA A 143 -4.12 9.64 -0.41
N LEU A 144 -3.20 9.61 0.55
CA LEU A 144 -3.47 9.17 1.92
C LEU A 144 -4.39 10.15 2.66
N SER A 145 -4.22 11.46 2.44
CA SER A 145 -5.11 12.48 3.01
C SER A 145 -6.53 12.35 2.47
N VAL A 146 -6.69 12.11 1.17
CA VAL A 146 -8.01 11.86 0.55
C VAL A 146 -8.63 10.57 1.07
N PHE A 147 -7.83 9.51 1.28
CA PHE A 147 -8.32 8.27 1.89
C PHE A 147 -8.74 8.49 3.35
N GLY A 148 -7.97 9.25 4.13
CA GLY A 148 -8.34 9.66 5.48
C GLY A 148 -9.65 10.44 5.50
N TYR A 149 -9.83 11.38 4.56
CA TYR A 149 -11.08 12.13 4.38
C TYR A 149 -12.25 11.19 4.02
N TYR A 150 -12.05 10.21 3.13
CA TYR A 150 -13.06 9.19 2.81
C TYR A 150 -13.48 8.42 4.06
N CYS A 151 -12.55 7.95 4.87
CA CYS A 151 -12.83 7.26 6.13
C CYS A 151 -13.52 8.16 7.15
N TYR A 152 -13.14 9.43 7.21
CA TYR A 152 -13.80 10.43 8.08
C TYR A 152 -15.25 10.67 7.68
N GLN A 153 -15.56 10.75 6.39
CA GLN A 153 -16.95 10.86 5.90
C GLN A 153 -17.76 9.59 6.23
N CYS A 154 -17.15 8.41 6.11
CA CYS A 154 -17.79 7.17 6.56
C CYS A 154 -18.08 7.20 8.06
N TYR A 155 -17.18 7.75 8.87
CA TYR A 155 -17.35 7.91 10.30
C TYR A 155 -18.47 8.89 10.63
N LEU A 156 -18.56 10.03 9.96
CA LEU A 156 -19.62 11.04 10.20
C LEU A 156 -21.01 10.50 9.85
N GLN A 157 -21.13 9.75 8.75
CA GLN A 157 -22.40 9.22 8.24
C GLN A 157 -22.74 7.82 8.78
N ARG A 158 -22.08 7.40 9.87
CA ARG A 158 -22.36 6.10 10.49
C ARG A 158 -23.71 6.09 11.20
N ILE A 159 -24.41 4.99 11.09
CA ILE A 159 -25.67 4.77 11.83
C ILE A 159 -25.35 4.31 13.26
N ARG A 160 -24.31 3.52 13.44
CA ARG A 160 -23.90 3.01 14.75
C ARG A 160 -23.25 4.09 15.60
N ARG A 161 -23.93 4.48 16.70
CA ARG A 161 -23.45 5.57 17.59
C ARG A 161 -22.18 5.21 18.36
N LYS A 162 -22.12 3.99 18.93
CA LYS A 162 -20.93 3.51 19.69
C LYS A 162 -20.01 2.73 18.77
N LEU A 163 -18.73 3.13 18.73
CA LEU A 163 -17.68 2.41 18.03
C LEU A 163 -17.08 1.35 18.94
N ASP A 164 -16.80 0.20 18.35
CA ASP A 164 -16.00 -0.82 19.02
C ASP A 164 -14.54 -0.38 19.05
N GLU A 165 -13.78 -0.88 20.03
CA GLU A 165 -12.35 -0.56 20.16
C GLU A 165 -11.55 -0.93 18.90
N GLN A 166 -11.89 -2.05 18.25
CA GLN A 166 -11.26 -2.49 17.01
C GLN A 166 -11.45 -1.48 15.88
N MET A 167 -12.64 -0.87 15.76
CA MET A 167 -12.88 0.17 14.76
C MET A 167 -12.16 1.48 15.08
N LYS A 168 -12.02 1.82 16.36
CA LYS A 168 -11.19 2.98 16.75
C LYS A 168 -9.73 2.76 16.37
N MET A 169 -9.18 1.56 16.64
CA MET A 169 -7.82 1.19 16.23
C MET A 169 -7.66 1.20 14.71
N THR A 170 -8.65 0.72 13.96
CA THR A 170 -8.64 0.77 12.49
C THR A 170 -8.58 2.22 11.98
N LEU A 171 -9.42 3.11 12.51
CA LEU A 171 -9.40 4.52 12.11
C LEU A 171 -8.11 5.22 12.53
N LEU A 172 -7.56 4.90 13.70
CA LEU A 172 -6.26 5.39 14.14
C LEU A 172 -5.14 4.92 13.18
N SER A 173 -5.16 3.65 12.76
CA SER A 173 -4.17 3.12 11.83
C SER A 173 -4.23 3.80 10.46
N VAL A 174 -5.43 4.24 10.01
CA VAL A 174 -5.55 5.08 8.80
C VAL A 174 -4.83 6.42 8.97
N ILE A 175 -4.90 7.03 10.16
CA ILE A 175 -4.19 8.29 10.44
C ILE A 175 -2.67 8.04 10.49
N THR A 176 -2.24 6.94 11.12
CA THR A 176 -0.80 6.60 11.23
C THR A 176 -0.14 6.28 9.90
N MET A 177 -0.91 6.03 8.82
CA MET A 177 -0.36 5.92 7.44
C MET A 177 0.40 7.17 6.99
N LEU A 178 0.09 8.35 7.54
CA LEU A 178 0.77 9.59 7.19
C LEU A 178 2.12 9.76 7.91
N LEU A 179 2.37 9.07 9.01
CA LEU A 179 3.61 9.21 9.78
C LEU A 179 4.88 8.86 8.98
N PRO A 180 4.92 7.74 8.22
CA PRO A 180 6.07 7.45 7.36
C PRO A 180 6.33 8.56 6.33
N MET A 181 5.28 9.19 5.80
CA MET A 181 5.42 10.26 4.81
C MET A 181 6.07 11.52 5.42
N ILE A 182 5.73 11.83 6.68
CA ILE A 182 6.33 12.95 7.42
C ILE A 182 7.83 12.70 7.63
N ILE A 183 8.22 11.47 7.97
CA ILE A 183 9.64 11.12 8.17
C ILE A 183 10.40 11.07 6.84
N LEU A 184 9.74 10.74 5.76
CA LEU A 184 10.37 10.71 4.44
C LEU A 184 10.78 12.11 3.97
N ILE A 185 10.15 13.19 4.47
CA ILE A 185 10.52 14.57 4.16
C ILE A 185 12.00 14.86 4.52
N PRO A 186 12.43 14.73 5.79
CA PRO A 186 13.84 14.95 6.14
C PRO A 186 14.77 13.91 5.51
N VAL A 187 14.32 12.66 5.29
CA VAL A 187 15.14 11.67 4.57
C VAL A 187 15.50 12.16 3.16
N ILE A 188 14.52 12.64 2.39
CA ILE A 188 14.77 13.19 1.04
C ILE A 188 15.60 14.46 1.15
N GLY A 189 15.34 15.32 2.14
CA GLY A 189 16.13 16.54 2.37
C GLY A 189 17.62 16.26 2.61
N LEU A 190 17.96 15.27 3.41
CA LEU A 190 19.33 14.81 3.61
C LEU A 190 19.91 14.22 2.33
N LEU A 191 19.13 13.41 1.62
CA LEU A 191 19.55 12.81 0.36
C LEU A 191 19.92 13.88 -0.70
N CYS A 192 19.19 14.99 -0.73
CA CYS A 192 19.49 16.13 -1.63
C CYS A 192 20.86 16.78 -1.34
N ASN A 193 21.36 16.66 -0.12
CA ASN A 193 22.66 17.18 0.30
C ASN A 193 23.76 16.09 0.32
N ASP A 194 23.54 14.96 -0.34
CA ASP A 194 24.46 13.80 -0.33
C ASP A 194 24.75 13.23 1.06
N LEU A 195 23.87 13.51 2.02
CA LEU A 195 23.93 12.98 3.36
C LEU A 195 22.99 11.78 3.50
N ALA A 196 23.39 10.78 4.25
CA ALA A 196 22.55 9.64 4.60
C ALA A 196 22.56 9.44 6.12
N ASP A 197 21.41 9.48 6.74
CA ASP A 197 21.24 9.11 8.15
C ASP A 197 20.58 7.73 8.25
N THR A 198 21.41 6.73 8.55
CA THR A 198 20.94 5.34 8.69
C THR A 198 19.89 5.21 9.80
N LYS A 199 20.01 5.99 10.89
CA LYS A 199 19.03 5.95 12.01
C LYS A 199 17.66 6.43 11.53
N LEU A 200 17.64 7.51 10.76
CA LEU A 200 16.38 8.06 10.23
C LEU A 200 15.71 7.10 9.23
N ILE A 201 16.50 6.42 8.39
CA ILE A 201 16.01 5.39 7.47
C ILE A 201 15.44 4.18 8.26
N LEU A 202 16.11 3.76 9.32
CA LEU A 202 15.62 2.68 10.19
C LEU A 202 14.32 3.08 10.90
N ILE A 203 14.22 4.31 11.40
CA ILE A 203 12.98 4.85 12.02
C ILE A 203 11.85 4.85 10.98
N TYR A 204 12.11 5.29 9.76
CA TYR A 204 11.15 5.25 8.66
C TYR A 204 10.61 3.83 8.44
N GLY A 205 11.50 2.84 8.30
CA GLY A 205 11.11 1.44 8.14
C GLY A 205 10.33 0.90 9.35
N PHE A 206 10.80 1.20 10.56
CA PHE A 206 10.14 0.78 11.80
C PHE A 206 8.70 1.32 11.90
N ILE A 207 8.47 2.59 11.56
CA ILE A 207 7.14 3.20 11.60
C ILE A 207 6.22 2.61 10.53
N ILE A 208 6.73 2.26 9.34
CA ILE A 208 5.94 1.54 8.34
C ILE A 208 5.47 0.21 8.91
N PHE A 209 6.39 -0.64 9.39
CA PHE A 209 6.06 -2.01 9.77
C PHE A 209 5.28 -2.07 11.08
N PHE A 210 5.76 -1.39 12.12
CA PHE A 210 5.17 -1.49 13.46
C PHE A 210 4.13 -0.40 13.74
N GLY A 211 4.34 0.81 13.24
CA GLY A 211 3.42 1.92 13.45
C GLY A 211 2.15 1.82 12.60
N TRP A 212 2.26 1.34 11.37
CA TRP A 212 1.14 1.28 10.45
C TRP A 212 0.69 -0.14 10.08
N ILE A 213 1.57 -0.94 9.43
CA ILE A 213 1.20 -2.26 8.88
C ILE A 213 0.67 -3.19 9.98
N SER A 214 1.42 -3.34 11.08
CA SER A 214 0.97 -4.18 12.19
C SER A 214 -0.32 -3.66 12.81
N SER A 215 -0.47 -2.34 12.98
CA SER A 215 -1.67 -1.73 13.56
C SER A 215 -2.92 -2.01 12.73
N ILE A 216 -2.87 -1.85 11.40
CA ILE A 216 -4.03 -2.11 10.53
C ILE A 216 -4.37 -3.60 10.47
N ILE A 217 -3.35 -4.48 10.42
CA ILE A 217 -3.55 -5.94 10.41
C ILE A 217 -4.25 -6.38 11.69
N PHE A 218 -3.72 -6.02 12.87
CA PHE A 218 -4.33 -6.42 14.14
C PHE A 218 -5.73 -5.86 14.30
N ALA A 219 -5.94 -4.57 14.04
CA ALA A 219 -7.24 -3.94 14.17
C ALA A 219 -8.30 -4.63 13.30
N MET A 220 -7.98 -4.89 12.03
CA MET A 220 -8.90 -5.55 11.10
C MET A 220 -9.06 -7.05 11.39
N THR A 221 -8.02 -7.75 11.82
CA THR A 221 -8.11 -9.17 12.19
C THR A 221 -9.04 -9.34 13.38
N PHE A 222 -8.87 -8.56 14.45
CA PHE A 222 -9.75 -8.62 15.64
C PHE A 222 -11.19 -8.17 15.35
N LYS A 223 -11.42 -7.47 14.24
CA LYS A 223 -12.77 -7.11 13.81
C LYS A 223 -13.40 -8.16 12.91
N THR A 224 -12.65 -8.68 11.94
CA THR A 224 -13.19 -9.61 10.92
C THR A 224 -13.31 -11.04 11.41
N LEU A 225 -12.40 -11.53 12.25
CA LEU A 225 -12.44 -12.90 12.76
C LEU A 225 -13.73 -13.25 13.52
N PRO A 226 -14.15 -12.47 14.55
CA PRO A 226 -15.40 -12.72 15.23
C PRO A 226 -16.62 -12.65 14.30
N PHE A 227 -16.60 -11.72 13.33
CA PHE A 227 -17.67 -11.59 12.35
C PHE A 227 -17.80 -12.83 11.45
N ILE A 228 -16.68 -13.38 10.98
CA ILE A 228 -16.67 -14.59 10.15
C ILE A 228 -17.12 -15.81 10.96
N VAL A 229 -16.65 -15.93 12.20
CA VAL A 229 -17.04 -17.08 13.09
C VAL A 229 -18.52 -17.03 13.38
N TRP A 230 -19.08 -15.87 13.69
CA TRP A 230 -20.51 -15.74 13.98
C TRP A 230 -21.39 -16.06 12.77
N ASN A 231 -20.99 -15.67 11.56
CA ASN A 231 -21.80 -15.96 10.37
C ASN A 231 -21.77 -17.45 9.94
N LYS A 232 -20.96 -18.30 10.60
CA LYS A 232 -20.92 -19.75 10.35
C LYS A 232 -21.78 -20.54 11.32
N VAL A 233 -22.31 -19.93 12.37
CA VAL A 233 -23.22 -20.53 13.36
C VAL A 233 -24.65 -20.10 13.04
#